data_4561a2dd3af53dd0135d623657860ad0
#
_entry.id   4561a2dd3af53dd0135d623657860ad0
#
_cell.length_a   1.000
_cell.length_b   1.000
_cell.length_c   1.000
_cell.angle_alpha   90.00
_cell.angle_beta   90.00
_cell.angle_gamma   90.00
#
_symmetry.space_group_name_H-M   'P 1'
#
loop_
_entity.id
_entity.type
_entity.pdbx_description
1 polymer ?
#
loop_
_entity_poly.entity_id
_entity_poly.type
_entity_poly.pdbx_seq_one_letter_code
_entity_poly.pdbx_strand_id
1 'polypeptide(L)'
;MSHRNARLNEFGRQLAAERVLAGHKPGEVAKQLGVSRQTVHKWTRRFREEGLAGLADRSSRPLASPRRTSEHTAARIVKARFDHFAGPVALSGLLGLPASTIGAVLRRAEVPRLNEIDRVTGEIIKGRKHSDIRYEHALPGSLLHVDVKKLGKIPPGGGWRAHGRSEEVRGRGNGWDYVHVAVDDRSRVAYSEVLPDEKGPTCAAFLHRAAQWFHDTHGVTIRRVLTDNAKAYKGKDWRAVCEALQIRRRYTKPRCPWTNGKAERFNRTLLTEWAYSRTWTSNRQRTRALDSWLRRYNTRRGHSALGGQPPISRLAA
;
A
#
# COMPACT_ATOMS: atom_id res chain seq x y z
N MET A 1 -29.33 18.09 -6.24
CA MET A 1 -29.13 19.56 -6.28
C MET A 1 -28.63 19.93 -7.67
N SER A 2 -29.29 20.83 -8.39
CA SER A 2 -28.81 21.24 -9.71
C SER A 2 -27.48 21.99 -9.57
N HIS A 3 -26.55 21.74 -10.53
CA HIS A 3 -25.24 22.38 -10.54
C HIS A 3 -25.40 23.92 -10.56
N ARG A 4 -24.61 24.62 -9.72
CA ARG A 4 -24.67 26.08 -9.57
C ARG A 4 -24.60 26.87 -10.90
N ASN A 5 -23.95 26.30 -11.92
CA ASN A 5 -23.78 26.88 -13.26
C ASN A 5 -24.74 26.28 -14.31
N ALA A 6 -25.76 25.54 -13.90
CA ALA A 6 -26.76 25.06 -14.85
C ALA A 6 -27.58 26.23 -15.37
N ARG A 7 -27.79 26.36 -16.71
CA ARG A 7 -28.62 27.41 -17.34
C ARG A 7 -30.06 27.38 -16.85
N LEU A 8 -30.59 26.20 -16.48
CA LEU A 8 -31.88 26.04 -15.85
C LEU A 8 -31.68 25.27 -14.52
N ASN A 9 -31.92 25.93 -13.41
CA ASN A 9 -32.15 25.27 -12.11
C ASN A 9 -33.59 24.71 -12.06
N GLU A 10 -33.99 24.09 -10.96
CA GLU A 10 -35.33 23.52 -10.80
C GLU A 10 -36.45 24.54 -10.99
N PHE A 11 -36.27 25.77 -10.45
CA PHE A 11 -37.20 26.89 -10.66
C PHE A 11 -37.31 27.28 -12.13
N GLY A 12 -36.20 27.42 -12.85
CA GLY A 12 -36.21 27.73 -14.27
C GLY A 12 -36.85 26.62 -15.13
N ARG A 13 -36.75 25.36 -14.72
CA ARG A 13 -37.43 24.23 -15.35
C ARG A 13 -38.93 24.25 -15.12
N GLN A 14 -39.36 24.58 -13.90
CA GLN A 14 -40.74 24.77 -13.54
C GLN A 14 -41.35 25.92 -14.36
N LEU A 15 -40.73 27.09 -14.36
CA LEU A 15 -41.19 28.24 -15.14
C LEU A 15 -41.33 27.93 -16.62
N ALA A 16 -40.40 27.17 -17.19
CA ALA A 16 -40.50 26.74 -18.60
C ALA A 16 -41.70 25.83 -18.84
N ALA A 17 -41.95 24.89 -17.95
CA ALA A 17 -43.10 23.97 -18.05
C ALA A 17 -44.43 24.68 -17.88
N GLU A 18 -44.57 25.53 -16.88
CA GLU A 18 -45.79 26.32 -16.58
C GLU A 18 -46.16 27.23 -17.73
N ARG A 19 -45.19 27.97 -18.32
CA ARG A 19 -45.47 28.83 -19.49
C ARG A 19 -46.01 28.05 -20.67
N VAL A 20 -45.43 26.87 -20.98
CA VAL A 20 -45.94 26.02 -22.05
C VAL A 20 -47.33 25.49 -21.75
N LEU A 21 -47.62 25.15 -20.49
CA LEU A 21 -48.96 24.72 -20.06
C LEU A 21 -49.98 25.85 -20.11
N ALA A 22 -49.53 27.09 -19.90
CA ALA A 22 -50.35 28.30 -20.05
C ALA A 22 -50.58 28.72 -21.53
N GLY A 23 -50.09 27.92 -22.52
CA GLY A 23 -50.36 28.14 -23.90
C GLY A 23 -49.26 28.84 -24.72
N HIS A 24 -48.11 29.19 -24.10
CA HIS A 24 -47.00 29.81 -24.82
C HIS A 24 -46.29 28.77 -25.74
N LYS A 25 -45.86 29.22 -26.92
CA LYS A 25 -45.13 28.30 -27.85
C LYS A 25 -43.79 27.89 -27.29
N PRO A 26 -43.44 26.60 -27.26
CA PRO A 26 -42.18 26.13 -26.68
C PRO A 26 -40.92 26.74 -27.28
N GLY A 27 -40.98 27.21 -28.56
CA GLY A 27 -39.88 27.91 -29.21
C GLY A 27 -39.64 29.33 -28.66
N GLU A 28 -40.68 30.03 -28.30
CA GLU A 28 -40.60 31.35 -27.66
C GLU A 28 -40.05 31.27 -26.24
N VAL A 29 -40.59 30.32 -25.47
CA VAL A 29 -40.09 30.02 -24.09
C VAL A 29 -38.60 29.64 -24.12
N ALA A 30 -38.19 28.85 -25.11
CA ALA A 30 -36.79 28.44 -25.27
C ALA A 30 -35.88 29.67 -25.57
N LYS A 31 -36.29 30.57 -26.42
CA LYS A 31 -35.56 31.83 -26.72
C LYS A 31 -35.41 32.70 -25.47
N GLN A 32 -36.51 32.89 -24.70
CA GLN A 32 -36.52 33.71 -23.50
C GLN A 32 -35.59 33.15 -22.40
N LEU A 33 -35.52 31.81 -22.27
CA LEU A 33 -34.72 31.15 -21.24
C LEU A 33 -33.30 30.79 -21.72
N GLY A 34 -32.93 31.09 -22.95
CA GLY A 34 -31.63 30.83 -23.51
C GLY A 34 -31.28 29.31 -23.64
N VAL A 35 -32.29 28.48 -23.88
CA VAL A 35 -32.14 27.03 -23.99
C VAL A 35 -32.73 26.51 -25.30
N SER A 36 -32.45 25.22 -25.62
CA SER A 36 -33.02 24.60 -26.81
C SER A 36 -34.51 24.28 -26.64
N ARG A 37 -35.29 24.31 -27.73
CA ARG A 37 -36.67 23.87 -27.76
C ARG A 37 -36.87 22.46 -27.20
N GLN A 38 -35.94 21.56 -27.50
CA GLN A 38 -35.94 20.19 -26.97
C GLN A 38 -35.83 20.16 -25.46
N THR A 39 -35.03 21.07 -24.85
CA THR A 39 -34.91 21.20 -23.41
C THR A 39 -36.25 21.61 -22.78
N VAL A 40 -36.98 22.57 -23.37
CA VAL A 40 -38.29 22.96 -22.90
C VAL A 40 -39.29 21.80 -22.99
N HIS A 41 -39.36 21.11 -24.12
CA HIS A 41 -40.22 19.91 -24.27
C HIS A 41 -39.90 18.82 -23.26
N LYS A 42 -38.60 18.55 -23.01
CA LYS A 42 -38.17 17.57 -22.01
C LYS A 42 -38.73 17.89 -20.62
N TRP A 43 -38.58 19.13 -20.18
CA TRP A 43 -39.01 19.53 -18.85
C TRP A 43 -40.53 19.66 -18.73
N THR A 44 -41.23 20.12 -19.77
CA THR A 44 -42.68 20.13 -19.81
C THR A 44 -43.25 18.71 -19.73
N ARG A 45 -42.70 17.77 -20.45
CA ARG A 45 -43.11 16.35 -20.40
C ARG A 45 -42.94 15.78 -19.01
N ARG A 46 -41.76 15.94 -18.37
CA ARG A 46 -41.50 15.44 -17.04
C ARG A 46 -42.38 16.07 -15.98
N PHE A 47 -42.66 17.35 -16.13
CA PHE A 47 -43.58 18.04 -15.23
C PHE A 47 -45.00 17.53 -15.35
N ARG A 48 -45.47 17.21 -16.55
CA ARG A 48 -46.80 16.59 -16.77
C ARG A 48 -46.91 15.19 -16.17
N GLU A 49 -45.87 14.41 -16.32
CA GLU A 49 -45.83 12.99 -15.88
C GLU A 49 -45.61 12.84 -14.37
N GLU A 50 -44.78 13.69 -13.77
CA GLU A 50 -44.23 13.48 -12.42
C GLU A 50 -44.38 14.72 -11.50
N GLY A 51 -44.99 15.80 -11.98
CA GLY A 51 -45.08 17.04 -11.24
C GLY A 51 -43.72 17.69 -10.94
N LEU A 52 -43.59 18.35 -9.81
CA LEU A 52 -42.36 19.01 -9.36
C LEU A 52 -41.20 18.02 -9.19
N ALA A 53 -41.47 16.78 -8.79
CA ALA A 53 -40.43 15.75 -8.63
C ALA A 53 -39.72 15.41 -9.95
N GLY A 54 -40.39 15.52 -11.09
CA GLY A 54 -39.83 15.32 -12.41
C GLY A 54 -38.80 16.36 -12.86
N LEU A 55 -38.73 17.49 -12.17
CA LEU A 55 -37.81 18.58 -12.46
C LEU A 55 -36.44 18.41 -11.79
N ALA A 56 -36.31 17.49 -10.86
CA ALA A 56 -35.04 17.18 -10.22
C ALA A 56 -34.04 16.51 -11.18
N ASP A 57 -32.74 16.69 -10.90
CA ASP A 57 -31.68 16.04 -11.66
C ASP A 57 -31.72 14.53 -11.43
N ARG A 58 -31.67 13.77 -12.52
CA ARG A 58 -31.53 12.32 -12.47
C ARG A 58 -30.09 11.89 -12.69
N SER A 59 -29.72 10.76 -12.14
CA SER A 59 -28.43 10.15 -12.39
C SER A 59 -28.20 9.91 -13.89
N SER A 60 -27.04 10.34 -14.39
CA SER A 60 -26.60 10.05 -15.76
C SER A 60 -25.94 8.66 -15.89
N ARG A 61 -25.89 7.90 -14.81
CA ARG A 61 -25.31 6.55 -14.83
C ARG A 61 -26.15 5.62 -15.71
N PRO A 62 -25.51 4.82 -16.56
CA PRO A 62 -26.21 3.77 -17.31
C PRO A 62 -26.91 2.81 -16.35
N LEU A 63 -28.14 2.41 -16.67
CA LEU A 63 -28.90 1.41 -15.92
C LEU A 63 -28.26 0.02 -15.99
N ALA A 64 -27.58 -0.28 -17.11
CA ALA A 64 -26.86 -1.53 -17.32
C ALA A 64 -25.38 -1.25 -17.63
N SER A 65 -24.50 -2.11 -17.18
CA SER A 65 -23.06 -2.08 -17.45
C SER A 65 -22.62 -3.47 -17.95
N PRO A 66 -22.78 -3.78 -19.26
CA PRO A 66 -22.48 -5.13 -19.80
C PRO A 66 -21.04 -5.60 -19.55
N ARG A 67 -20.08 -4.65 -19.43
CA ARG A 67 -18.67 -4.93 -19.13
C ARG A 67 -18.34 -4.99 -17.64
N ARG A 68 -19.35 -4.97 -16.77
CA ARG A 68 -19.12 -5.09 -15.32
C ARG A 68 -18.58 -6.49 -14.99
N THR A 69 -17.54 -6.55 -14.15
CA THR A 69 -17.00 -7.80 -13.62
C THR A 69 -18.13 -8.61 -12.98
N SER A 70 -18.25 -9.90 -13.36
CA SER A 70 -19.30 -10.79 -12.83
C SER A 70 -19.19 -10.95 -11.31
N GLU A 71 -20.30 -11.25 -10.66
CA GLU A 71 -20.32 -11.45 -9.20
C GLU A 71 -19.42 -12.62 -8.77
N HIS A 72 -19.41 -13.70 -9.55
CA HIS A 72 -18.50 -14.83 -9.33
C HIS A 72 -17.01 -14.39 -9.34
N THR A 73 -16.61 -13.61 -10.34
CA THR A 73 -15.23 -13.09 -10.41
C THR A 73 -14.95 -12.12 -9.27
N ALA A 74 -15.93 -11.30 -8.88
CA ALA A 74 -15.79 -10.37 -7.76
C ALA A 74 -15.60 -11.14 -6.44
N ALA A 75 -16.36 -12.18 -6.19
CA ALA A 75 -16.22 -13.04 -5.01
C ALA A 75 -14.84 -13.73 -4.98
N ARG A 76 -14.36 -14.26 -6.12
CA ARG A 76 -12.99 -14.81 -6.23
C ARG A 76 -11.92 -13.80 -5.85
N ILE A 77 -12.05 -12.55 -6.30
CA ILE A 77 -11.11 -11.47 -5.98
C ILE A 77 -11.11 -11.17 -4.49
N VAL A 78 -12.31 -11.04 -3.89
CA VAL A 78 -12.44 -10.77 -2.45
C VAL A 78 -11.87 -11.93 -1.63
N LYS A 79 -12.21 -13.17 -1.98
CA LYS A 79 -11.65 -14.35 -1.32
C LYS A 79 -10.12 -14.37 -1.40
N ALA A 80 -9.55 -14.22 -2.60
CA ALA A 80 -8.10 -14.21 -2.79
C ALA A 80 -7.41 -13.07 -2.01
N ARG A 81 -8.09 -11.93 -1.81
CA ARG A 81 -7.60 -10.82 -0.98
C ARG A 81 -7.35 -11.26 0.45
N PHE A 82 -8.26 -12.01 1.04
CA PHE A 82 -8.14 -12.49 2.42
C PHE A 82 -7.23 -13.72 2.53
N ASP A 83 -7.33 -14.69 1.62
CA ASP A 83 -6.50 -15.90 1.63
C ASP A 83 -4.99 -15.56 1.50
N HIS A 84 -4.64 -14.61 0.62
CA HIS A 84 -3.25 -14.25 0.36
C HIS A 84 -2.80 -12.95 1.04
N PHE A 85 -3.72 -12.22 1.66
CA PHE A 85 -3.48 -10.88 2.22
C PHE A 85 -2.65 -9.98 1.28
N ALA A 86 -3.05 -9.92 0.02
CA ALA A 86 -2.28 -9.33 -1.06
C ALA A 86 -2.99 -8.14 -1.71
N GLY A 87 -2.23 -7.15 -2.20
CA GLY A 87 -2.75 -5.99 -2.91
C GLY A 87 -3.10 -6.30 -4.37
N PRO A 88 -3.81 -5.37 -5.07
CA PRO A 88 -4.26 -5.61 -6.45
C PRO A 88 -3.16 -6.03 -7.42
N VAL A 89 -1.94 -5.49 -7.28
CA VAL A 89 -0.80 -5.82 -8.16
C VAL A 89 -0.33 -7.28 -7.95
N ALA A 90 -0.23 -7.72 -6.70
CA ALA A 90 0.16 -9.11 -6.40
C ALA A 90 -0.96 -10.09 -6.79
N LEU A 91 -2.23 -9.72 -6.54
CA LEU A 91 -3.39 -10.51 -6.96
C LEU A 91 -3.53 -10.60 -8.48
N SER A 92 -3.06 -9.59 -9.24
CA SER A 92 -3.07 -9.62 -10.70
C SER A 92 -2.28 -10.81 -11.24
N GLY A 93 -1.09 -11.06 -10.68
CA GLY A 93 -0.27 -12.21 -11.06
C GLY A 93 -0.89 -13.57 -10.67
N LEU A 94 -1.67 -13.60 -9.57
CA LEU A 94 -2.32 -14.84 -9.10
C LEU A 94 -3.61 -15.18 -9.87
N LEU A 95 -4.38 -14.16 -10.23
CA LEU A 95 -5.72 -14.33 -10.80
C LEU A 95 -5.77 -14.16 -12.33
N GLY A 96 -4.69 -13.67 -12.95
CA GLY A 96 -4.66 -13.35 -14.37
C GLY A 96 -5.57 -12.16 -14.76
N LEU A 97 -5.91 -11.29 -13.81
CA LEU A 97 -6.80 -10.14 -14.03
C LEU A 97 -6.04 -8.82 -13.89
N PRO A 98 -6.40 -7.76 -14.65
CA PRO A 98 -5.77 -6.46 -14.51
C PRO A 98 -5.88 -5.92 -13.07
N ALA A 99 -4.79 -5.38 -12.54
CA ALA A 99 -4.74 -4.81 -11.18
C ALA A 99 -5.76 -3.68 -10.97
N SER A 100 -6.07 -2.91 -12.02
CA SER A 100 -7.11 -1.87 -12.03
C SER A 100 -8.51 -2.46 -11.79
N THR A 101 -8.83 -3.57 -12.45
CA THR A 101 -10.10 -4.30 -12.27
C THR A 101 -10.22 -4.84 -10.85
N ILE A 102 -9.16 -5.50 -10.34
CA ILE A 102 -9.12 -6.01 -8.97
C ILE A 102 -9.31 -4.87 -7.97
N GLY A 103 -8.59 -3.74 -8.15
CA GLY A 103 -8.74 -2.57 -7.30
C GLY A 103 -10.14 -1.96 -7.32
N ALA A 104 -10.79 -1.94 -8.48
CA ALA A 104 -12.16 -1.45 -8.62
C ALA A 104 -13.19 -2.37 -7.93
N VAL A 105 -13.00 -3.69 -8.02
CA VAL A 105 -13.85 -4.68 -7.32
C VAL A 105 -13.70 -4.55 -5.81
N LEU A 106 -12.47 -4.55 -5.28
CA LEU A 106 -12.21 -4.42 -3.85
C LEU A 106 -12.79 -3.12 -3.27
N ARG A 107 -12.74 -2.02 -4.02
CA ARG A 107 -13.33 -0.73 -3.61
C ARG A 107 -14.84 -0.77 -3.59
N ARG A 108 -15.49 -1.40 -4.57
CA ARG A 108 -16.96 -1.56 -4.62
C ARG A 108 -17.48 -2.49 -3.52
N ALA A 109 -16.68 -3.51 -3.17
CA ALA A 109 -16.98 -4.42 -2.07
C ALA A 109 -16.57 -3.86 -0.70
N GLU A 110 -16.17 -2.58 -0.64
CA GLU A 110 -15.76 -1.87 0.60
C GLU A 110 -14.67 -2.60 1.40
N VAL A 111 -13.88 -3.45 0.71
CA VAL A 111 -12.79 -4.19 1.37
C VAL A 111 -11.70 -3.22 1.83
N PRO A 112 -11.37 -3.17 3.12
CA PRO A 112 -10.35 -2.27 3.64
C PRO A 112 -8.99 -2.47 2.99
N ARG A 113 -8.17 -1.41 2.98
CA ARG A 113 -6.81 -1.50 2.47
C ARG A 113 -5.94 -2.35 3.39
N LEU A 114 -4.89 -2.99 2.86
CA LEU A 114 -3.99 -3.84 3.67
C LEU A 114 -3.31 -3.11 4.83
N ASN A 115 -3.10 -1.81 4.71
CA ASN A 115 -2.54 -0.99 5.78
C ASN A 115 -3.59 -0.49 6.79
N GLU A 116 -4.84 -0.84 6.59
CA GLU A 116 -5.97 -0.49 7.45
C GLU A 116 -6.42 -1.69 8.30
N ILE A 117 -5.84 -2.89 8.08
CA ILE A 117 -6.23 -4.13 8.76
C ILE A 117 -5.00 -4.79 9.39
N ASP A 118 -5.10 -5.26 10.62
CA ASP A 118 -4.16 -6.23 11.18
C ASP A 118 -4.39 -7.59 10.52
N ARG A 119 -3.33 -8.20 9.99
CA ARG A 119 -3.44 -9.45 9.23
C ARG A 119 -3.89 -10.64 10.06
N VAL A 120 -3.59 -10.65 11.34
CA VAL A 120 -3.85 -11.80 12.23
C VAL A 120 -5.19 -11.66 12.92
N THR A 121 -5.52 -10.45 13.39
CA THR A 121 -6.74 -10.20 14.16
C THR A 121 -7.93 -9.77 13.29
N GLY A 122 -7.68 -9.29 12.06
CA GLY A 122 -8.70 -8.69 11.20
C GLY A 122 -9.15 -7.29 11.67
N GLU A 123 -8.60 -6.77 12.77
CA GLU A 123 -8.96 -5.45 13.30
C GLU A 123 -8.58 -4.34 12.33
N ILE A 124 -9.47 -3.36 12.17
CA ILE A 124 -9.22 -2.17 11.35
C ILE A 124 -8.28 -1.22 12.11
N ILE A 125 -7.16 -0.87 11.50
CA ILE A 125 -6.19 0.08 12.00
C ILE A 125 -6.10 1.28 11.05
N LYS A 126 -5.93 2.50 11.59
CA LYS A 126 -5.79 3.71 10.76
C LYS A 126 -4.52 3.67 9.91
N GLY A 127 -4.67 3.76 8.60
CA GLY A 127 -3.55 3.95 7.67
C GLY A 127 -2.93 5.35 7.79
N ARG A 128 -1.61 5.45 7.55
CA ARG A 128 -0.92 6.74 7.47
C ARG A 128 -0.94 7.28 6.02
N LYS A 129 -1.04 8.62 5.87
CA LYS A 129 -0.89 9.28 4.57
C LYS A 129 0.52 9.05 4.01
N HIS A 130 0.64 8.74 2.72
CA HIS A 130 1.91 8.58 2.02
C HIS A 130 2.41 9.90 1.44
N SER A 131 3.75 10.10 1.45
CA SER A 131 4.41 11.14 0.66
C SER A 131 4.56 10.68 -0.79
N ASP A 132 4.32 11.57 -1.75
CA ASP A 132 4.47 11.30 -3.19
C ASP A 132 5.90 11.49 -3.69
N ILE A 133 6.80 12.01 -2.84
CA ILE A 133 8.19 12.23 -3.18
C ILE A 133 8.93 10.89 -3.21
N ARG A 134 9.42 10.51 -4.39
CA ARG A 134 10.22 9.29 -4.61
C ARG A 134 11.57 9.67 -5.20
N TYR A 135 12.63 9.06 -4.68
CA TYR A 135 13.92 9.05 -5.32
C TYR A 135 14.37 7.59 -5.55
N GLU A 136 15.16 7.36 -6.57
CA GLU A 136 15.69 6.04 -6.90
C GLU A 136 17.04 6.19 -7.61
N HIS A 137 18.04 5.45 -7.17
CA HIS A 137 19.33 5.42 -7.85
C HIS A 137 19.29 4.54 -9.11
N ALA A 138 20.15 4.86 -10.09
CA ALA A 138 20.11 4.20 -11.40
C ALA A 138 20.56 2.73 -11.38
N LEU A 139 21.52 2.38 -10.54
CA LEU A 139 22.16 1.04 -10.53
C LEU A 139 21.99 0.34 -9.19
N PRO A 140 21.84 -1.00 -9.17
CA PRO A 140 21.95 -1.82 -7.98
C PRO A 140 23.28 -1.57 -7.24
N GLY A 141 23.27 -1.66 -5.92
CA GLY A 141 24.43 -1.39 -5.08
C GLY A 141 24.81 0.09 -4.92
N SER A 142 24.21 1.00 -5.68
CA SER A 142 24.47 2.44 -5.54
C SER A 142 24.15 2.97 -4.17
N LEU A 143 23.12 2.45 -3.51
CA LEU A 143 22.72 2.81 -2.15
C LEU A 143 22.02 1.63 -1.48
N LEU A 144 22.52 1.21 -0.33
CA LEU A 144 21.90 0.22 0.55
C LEU A 144 21.23 0.95 1.72
N HIS A 145 19.93 0.74 1.91
CA HIS A 145 19.17 1.22 3.06
C HIS A 145 19.29 0.23 4.20
N VAL A 146 19.80 0.64 5.34
CA VAL A 146 19.95 -0.22 6.52
C VAL A 146 19.12 0.33 7.68
N ASP A 147 18.46 -0.57 8.41
CA ASP A 147 17.65 -0.27 9.59
C ASP A 147 17.59 -1.47 10.54
N VAL A 148 17.18 -1.23 11.78
CA VAL A 148 16.90 -2.29 12.76
C VAL A 148 15.48 -2.17 13.25
N LYS A 149 14.75 -3.30 13.20
CA LYS A 149 13.39 -3.39 13.70
C LYS A 149 13.32 -4.25 14.97
N LYS A 150 12.93 -3.65 16.10
CA LYS A 150 12.67 -4.38 17.33
C LYS A 150 11.34 -5.11 17.25
N LEU A 151 11.35 -6.40 17.60
CA LEU A 151 10.17 -7.25 17.71
C LEU A 151 10.15 -7.89 19.09
N GLY A 152 9.02 -7.80 19.78
CA GLY A 152 8.83 -8.57 21.01
C GLY A 152 9.01 -10.06 20.75
N LYS A 153 9.75 -10.75 21.61
CA LYS A 153 9.86 -12.21 21.55
C LYS A 153 8.52 -12.87 21.85
N ILE A 154 8.28 -13.98 21.21
CA ILE A 154 7.05 -14.75 21.39
C ILE A 154 7.32 -15.81 22.48
N PRO A 155 6.53 -15.82 23.57
CA PRO A 155 6.68 -16.82 24.60
C PRO A 155 6.33 -18.23 24.10
N PRO A 156 6.79 -19.29 24.79
CA PRO A 156 6.32 -20.64 24.54
C PRO A 156 4.79 -20.73 24.62
N GLY A 157 4.19 -21.43 23.68
CA GLY A 157 2.73 -21.53 23.55
C GLY A 157 2.06 -20.37 22.78
N GLY A 158 2.80 -19.28 22.47
CA GLY A 158 2.29 -18.11 21.75
C GLY A 158 2.15 -16.87 22.64
N GLY A 159 1.92 -15.72 22.03
CA GLY A 159 1.73 -14.45 22.70
C GLY A 159 0.27 -13.98 22.66
N TRP A 160 0.03 -12.68 22.87
CA TRP A 160 -1.31 -12.09 22.91
C TRP A 160 -2.17 -12.34 21.65
N ARG A 161 -1.54 -12.59 20.49
CA ARG A 161 -2.27 -12.96 19.27
C ARG A 161 -2.83 -14.37 19.30
N ALA A 162 -2.27 -15.25 20.17
CA ALA A 162 -2.79 -16.60 20.38
C ALA A 162 -3.86 -16.64 21.49
N HIS A 163 -3.67 -15.83 22.52
CA HIS A 163 -4.42 -15.96 23.79
C HIS A 163 -5.22 -14.70 24.18
N GLY A 164 -5.25 -13.68 23.32
CA GLY A 164 -5.86 -12.39 23.63
C GLY A 164 -4.97 -11.49 24.50
N ARG A 165 -5.44 -10.26 24.76
CA ARG A 165 -4.69 -9.23 25.52
C ARG A 165 -5.05 -9.30 27.00
N SER A 166 -4.78 -10.41 27.67
CA SER A 166 -4.90 -10.52 29.12
C SER A 166 -3.67 -9.96 29.85
N GLU A 167 -3.81 -9.63 31.13
CA GLU A 167 -2.68 -9.18 31.98
C GLU A 167 -1.62 -10.26 32.11
N GLU A 168 -2.01 -11.53 32.21
CA GLU A 168 -1.13 -12.68 32.28
C GLU A 168 -0.20 -12.80 31.06
N VAL A 169 -0.65 -12.36 29.88
CA VAL A 169 0.15 -12.35 28.66
C VAL A 169 1.03 -11.10 28.58
N ARG A 170 0.62 -9.98 29.15
CA ARG A 170 1.37 -8.71 29.17
C ARG A 170 2.65 -8.77 29.99
N GLY A 171 2.67 -9.49 31.08
CA GLY A 171 3.76 -9.45 32.07
C GLY A 171 4.97 -10.36 31.78
N ARG A 172 4.97 -11.15 30.70
CA ARG A 172 5.96 -12.23 30.50
C ARG A 172 7.38 -11.81 30.09
N GLY A 173 7.69 -10.52 29.94
CA GLY A 173 9.05 -9.94 29.83
C GLY A 173 10.07 -10.67 28.94
N ASN A 174 9.66 -11.29 27.84
CA ASN A 174 10.51 -12.19 27.04
C ASN A 174 11.63 -11.47 26.25
N GLY A 175 11.77 -10.15 26.40
CA GLY A 175 12.78 -9.35 25.70
C GLY A 175 12.45 -9.13 24.22
N TRP A 176 13.48 -8.77 23.46
CA TRP A 176 13.34 -8.33 22.07
C TRP A 176 14.22 -9.13 21.14
N ASP A 177 13.74 -9.35 19.91
CA ASP A 177 14.53 -9.70 18.75
C ASP A 177 14.85 -8.42 17.97
N TYR A 178 16.05 -8.33 17.45
CA TYR A 178 16.50 -7.21 16.63
C TYR A 178 16.65 -7.70 15.20
N VAL A 179 15.70 -7.34 14.37
CA VAL A 179 15.72 -7.69 12.94
C VAL A 179 16.47 -6.63 12.18
N HIS A 180 17.70 -6.95 11.81
CA HIS A 180 18.53 -6.12 10.96
C HIS A 180 18.11 -6.31 9.51
N VAL A 181 17.96 -5.22 8.78
CA VAL A 181 17.53 -5.22 7.39
C VAL A 181 18.46 -4.38 6.52
N ALA A 182 18.75 -4.86 5.34
CA ALA A 182 19.49 -4.15 4.29
C ALA A 182 18.71 -4.28 2.98
N VAL A 183 18.35 -3.15 2.36
CA VAL A 183 17.51 -3.11 1.16
C VAL A 183 18.20 -2.27 0.10
N ASP A 184 18.46 -2.84 -1.06
CA ASP A 184 19.01 -2.09 -2.17
C ASP A 184 18.01 -1.08 -2.74
N ASP A 185 18.50 0.13 -2.98
CA ASP A 185 17.68 1.26 -3.43
C ASP A 185 17.06 1.03 -4.81
N ARG A 186 17.79 0.43 -5.73
CA ARG A 186 17.34 0.20 -7.11
C ARG A 186 16.48 -1.04 -7.25
N SER A 187 17.02 -2.19 -6.87
CA SER A 187 16.37 -3.48 -7.09
C SER A 187 15.29 -3.79 -6.06
N ARG A 188 15.36 -3.23 -4.86
CA ARG A 188 14.56 -3.62 -3.69
C ARG A 188 14.90 -5.01 -3.15
N VAL A 189 15.95 -5.66 -3.66
CA VAL A 189 16.47 -6.89 -3.06
C VAL A 189 16.85 -6.61 -1.62
N ALA A 190 16.48 -7.52 -0.75
CA ALA A 190 16.67 -7.36 0.69
C ALA A 190 17.44 -8.54 1.28
N TYR A 191 18.30 -8.20 2.24
CA TYR A 191 18.95 -9.14 3.15
C TYR A 191 18.52 -8.83 4.58
N SER A 192 18.31 -9.85 5.42
CA SER A 192 17.83 -9.62 6.78
C SER A 192 18.24 -10.75 7.72
N GLU A 193 18.57 -10.39 8.97
CA GLU A 193 18.92 -11.32 10.04
C GLU A 193 18.21 -10.94 11.34
N VAL A 194 17.94 -11.95 12.17
CA VAL A 194 17.52 -11.75 13.57
C VAL A 194 18.75 -11.86 14.44
N LEU A 195 19.14 -10.78 15.08
CA LEU A 195 20.36 -10.67 15.88
C LEU A 195 20.03 -10.35 17.36
N PRO A 196 20.98 -10.55 18.29
CA PRO A 196 20.72 -10.40 19.71
C PRO A 196 20.52 -8.96 20.17
N ASP A 197 21.10 -8.00 19.45
CA ASP A 197 21.05 -6.58 19.80
C ASP A 197 21.21 -5.66 18.59
N GLU A 198 21.20 -4.33 18.84
CA GLU A 198 21.46 -3.26 17.84
C GLU A 198 22.75 -2.49 18.16
N LYS A 199 23.73 -3.11 18.82
CA LYS A 199 24.99 -2.45 19.19
C LYS A 199 25.91 -2.27 17.98
N GLY A 200 26.88 -1.36 18.12
CA GLY A 200 27.85 -1.02 17.05
C GLY A 200 28.53 -2.25 16.42
N PRO A 201 29.17 -3.14 17.21
CA PRO A 201 29.80 -4.33 16.67
C PRO A 201 28.81 -5.25 15.89
N THR A 202 27.61 -5.42 16.43
CA THR A 202 26.56 -6.27 15.80
C THR A 202 26.09 -5.64 14.48
N CYS A 203 25.86 -4.32 14.44
CA CYS A 203 25.49 -3.61 13.22
C CYS A 203 26.61 -3.67 12.17
N ALA A 204 27.88 -3.52 12.59
CA ALA A 204 29.03 -3.60 11.71
C ALA A 204 29.19 -5.01 11.09
N ALA A 205 29.12 -6.04 11.92
CA ALA A 205 29.17 -7.43 11.45
C ALA A 205 28.00 -7.78 10.50
N PHE A 206 26.80 -7.25 10.77
CA PHE A 206 25.67 -7.38 9.85
C PHE A 206 25.94 -6.72 8.49
N LEU A 207 26.46 -5.48 8.46
CA LEU A 207 26.78 -4.81 7.20
C LEU A 207 27.79 -5.60 6.38
N HIS A 208 28.83 -6.16 7.03
CA HIS A 208 29.83 -6.97 6.37
C HIS A 208 29.18 -8.18 5.67
N ARG A 209 28.36 -8.95 6.40
CA ARG A 209 27.68 -10.13 5.84
C ARG A 209 26.67 -9.75 4.75
N ALA A 210 25.93 -8.66 4.93
CA ALA A 210 25.02 -8.16 3.91
C ALA A 210 25.75 -7.80 2.63
N ALA A 211 26.86 -7.03 2.71
CA ALA A 211 27.65 -6.66 1.54
C ALA A 211 28.26 -7.88 0.83
N GLN A 212 28.78 -8.83 1.60
CA GLN A 212 29.30 -10.09 1.08
C GLN A 212 28.19 -10.88 0.37
N TRP A 213 27.02 -11.03 0.98
CA TRP A 213 25.88 -11.73 0.37
C TRP A 213 25.42 -11.07 -0.94
N PHE A 214 25.35 -9.74 -1.00
CA PHE A 214 24.99 -9.03 -2.24
C PHE A 214 26.03 -9.28 -3.34
N HIS A 215 27.30 -9.31 -2.98
CA HIS A 215 28.39 -9.59 -3.92
C HIS A 215 28.34 -11.04 -4.40
N ASP A 216 28.36 -12.02 -3.48
CA ASP A 216 28.52 -13.44 -3.81
C ASP A 216 27.27 -14.04 -4.48
N THR A 217 26.08 -13.57 -4.07
CA THR A 217 24.81 -14.11 -4.60
C THR A 217 24.35 -13.39 -5.87
N HIS A 218 24.68 -12.11 -6.01
CA HIS A 218 24.10 -11.28 -7.05
C HIS A 218 25.10 -10.47 -7.89
N GLY A 219 26.40 -10.55 -7.60
CA GLY A 219 27.43 -9.75 -8.26
C GLY A 219 27.32 -8.23 -7.98
N VAL A 220 26.59 -7.85 -6.93
CA VAL A 220 26.31 -6.45 -6.63
C VAL A 220 27.27 -5.90 -5.59
N THR A 221 28.11 -4.95 -5.98
CA THR A 221 29.01 -4.23 -5.07
C THR A 221 28.31 -3.02 -4.45
N ILE A 222 28.27 -2.96 -3.12
CA ILE A 222 27.66 -1.87 -2.38
C ILE A 222 28.59 -0.67 -2.33
N ARG A 223 28.14 0.48 -2.84
CA ARG A 223 28.94 1.73 -2.89
C ARG A 223 28.62 2.69 -1.76
N ARG A 224 27.40 2.73 -1.29
CA ARG A 224 26.93 3.64 -0.23
C ARG A 224 25.94 2.93 0.67
N VAL A 225 25.93 3.31 1.95
CA VAL A 225 24.96 2.87 2.93
C VAL A 225 24.23 4.07 3.53
N LEU A 226 22.92 4.00 3.66
CA LEU A 226 22.07 4.99 4.34
C LEU A 226 21.46 4.38 5.60
N THR A 227 21.69 5.05 6.72
CA THR A 227 21.12 4.70 8.03
C THR A 227 20.42 5.90 8.65
N ASP A 228 19.72 5.70 9.73
CA ASP A 228 19.34 6.78 10.63
C ASP A 228 20.56 7.31 11.42
N ASN A 229 20.31 8.21 12.37
CA ASN A 229 21.35 8.85 13.19
C ASN A 229 21.64 8.12 14.49
N ALA A 230 21.27 6.83 14.66
CA ALA A 230 21.53 6.08 15.87
C ALA A 230 23.04 5.98 16.19
N LYS A 231 23.37 5.92 17.49
CA LYS A 231 24.76 5.87 17.98
C LYS A 231 25.54 4.69 17.37
N ALA A 232 24.90 3.54 17.19
CA ALA A 232 25.52 2.36 16.60
C ALA A 232 26.14 2.63 15.23
N TYR A 233 25.48 3.44 14.37
CA TYR A 233 25.93 3.78 13.03
C TYR A 233 26.96 4.94 12.99
N LYS A 234 27.20 5.60 14.12
CA LYS A 234 28.23 6.67 14.26
C LYS A 234 29.49 6.18 14.97
N GLY A 235 29.45 4.97 15.53
CA GLY A 235 30.53 4.37 16.29
C GLY A 235 31.77 3.98 15.47
N LYS A 236 32.86 3.61 16.17
CA LYS A 236 34.12 3.19 15.55
C LYS A 236 33.99 1.93 14.70
N ASP A 237 33.20 0.94 15.17
CA ASP A 237 33.04 -0.35 14.50
C ASP A 237 32.34 -0.18 13.14
N TRP A 238 31.30 0.66 13.09
CA TRP A 238 30.59 1.00 11.85
C TRP A 238 31.49 1.73 10.84
N ARG A 239 32.34 2.66 11.36
CA ARG A 239 33.30 3.35 10.51
C ARG A 239 34.31 2.37 9.91
N ALA A 240 34.90 1.54 10.76
CA ALA A 240 35.91 0.57 10.34
C ALA A 240 35.41 -0.40 9.25
N VAL A 241 34.18 -0.96 9.40
CA VAL A 241 33.63 -1.87 8.38
C VAL A 241 33.31 -1.13 7.08
N CYS A 242 32.81 0.10 7.14
CA CYS A 242 32.55 0.88 5.94
C CYS A 242 33.85 1.25 5.19
N GLU A 243 34.90 1.55 5.91
CA GLU A 243 36.23 1.85 5.35
C GLU A 243 36.84 0.57 4.73
N ALA A 244 36.83 -0.55 5.43
CA ALA A 244 37.33 -1.82 4.91
C ALA A 244 36.61 -2.29 3.63
N LEU A 245 35.30 -2.04 3.53
CA LEU A 245 34.47 -2.37 2.37
C LEU A 245 34.40 -1.25 1.32
N GLN A 246 35.09 -0.13 1.53
CA GLN A 246 35.05 1.06 0.67
C GLN A 246 33.63 1.62 0.46
N ILE A 247 32.76 1.47 1.45
CA ILE A 247 31.36 1.93 1.43
C ILE A 247 31.25 3.35 1.99
N ARG A 248 30.71 4.29 1.20
CA ARG A 248 30.48 5.66 1.66
C ARG A 248 29.24 5.72 2.57
N ARG A 249 29.41 6.27 3.77
CA ARG A 249 28.32 6.45 4.76
C ARG A 249 27.41 7.61 4.39
N ARG A 250 26.11 7.42 4.55
CA ARG A 250 25.08 8.45 4.45
C ARG A 250 24.14 8.32 5.64
N TYR A 251 23.62 9.43 6.10
CA TYR A 251 22.68 9.49 7.23
C TYR A 251 21.41 10.22 6.82
N THR A 252 20.29 9.85 7.40
CA THR A 252 19.03 10.59 7.23
C THR A 252 19.20 12.02 7.75
N LYS A 253 18.53 12.98 7.11
CA LYS A 253 18.46 14.33 7.65
C LYS A 253 17.72 14.30 9.01
N PRO A 254 18.17 15.08 10.01
CA PRO A 254 17.46 15.18 11.27
C PRO A 254 15.98 15.50 11.06
N ARG A 255 15.09 14.83 11.78
CA ARG A 255 13.62 14.95 11.67
C ARG A 255 13.02 14.61 10.30
N CYS A 256 13.79 13.97 9.41
CA CYS A 256 13.34 13.53 8.07
C CYS A 256 13.42 12.00 7.91
N PRO A 257 12.68 11.19 8.69
CA PRO A 257 12.75 9.73 8.65
C PRO A 257 12.40 9.17 7.27
N TRP A 258 11.53 9.84 6.51
CA TRP A 258 11.15 9.44 5.15
C TRP A 258 12.32 9.29 4.17
N THR A 259 13.50 9.83 4.48
CA THR A 259 14.72 9.62 3.66
C THR A 259 15.19 8.17 3.69
N ASN A 260 14.89 7.39 4.75
CA ASN A 260 15.09 5.92 4.81
C ASN A 260 13.84 5.12 4.42
N GLY A 261 12.96 5.71 3.64
CA GLY A 261 11.63 5.17 3.33
C GLY A 261 11.61 3.77 2.70
N LYS A 262 12.71 3.30 2.09
CA LYS A 262 12.80 1.97 1.50
C LYS A 262 12.96 0.89 2.57
N ALA A 263 13.84 1.12 3.55
CA ALA A 263 13.94 0.24 4.73
C ALA A 263 12.65 0.28 5.56
N GLU A 264 12.05 1.45 5.78
CA GLU A 264 10.77 1.56 6.47
C GLU A 264 9.64 0.81 5.75
N ARG A 265 9.59 0.91 4.42
CA ARG A 265 8.62 0.19 3.61
C ARG A 265 8.84 -1.32 3.66
N PHE A 266 10.09 -1.75 3.59
CA PHE A 266 10.45 -3.16 3.76
C PHE A 266 10.04 -3.65 5.14
N ASN A 267 10.37 -2.94 6.21
CA ASN A 267 9.99 -3.28 7.59
C ASN A 267 8.47 -3.45 7.73
N ARG A 268 7.66 -2.58 7.10
CA ARG A 268 6.21 -2.74 7.09
C ARG A 268 5.78 -4.04 6.42
N THR A 269 6.39 -4.38 5.29
CA THR A 269 6.11 -5.63 4.57
C THR A 269 6.54 -6.84 5.40
N LEU A 270 7.73 -6.78 6.00
CA LEU A 270 8.27 -7.80 6.91
C LEU A 270 7.34 -8.04 8.10
N LEU A 271 6.83 -6.97 8.72
CA LEU A 271 5.88 -7.08 9.84
C LEU A 271 4.58 -7.77 9.42
N THR A 272 4.00 -7.39 8.29
CA THR A 272 2.69 -7.88 7.85
C THR A 272 2.77 -9.27 7.23
N GLU A 273 3.82 -9.58 6.47
CA GLU A 273 3.89 -10.79 5.67
C GLU A 273 4.76 -11.90 6.30
N TRP A 274 5.55 -11.58 7.33
CA TRP A 274 6.33 -12.55 8.11
C TRP A 274 6.05 -12.45 9.60
N ALA A 275 6.46 -11.36 10.28
CA ALA A 275 6.50 -11.32 11.74
C ALA A 275 5.13 -11.54 12.39
N TYR A 276 4.07 -11.01 11.76
CA TYR A 276 2.69 -11.08 12.23
C TYR A 276 1.73 -11.70 11.19
N SER A 277 2.26 -12.54 10.31
CA SER A 277 1.47 -13.15 9.24
C SER A 277 0.52 -14.24 9.73
N ARG A 278 0.80 -14.80 10.87
CA ARG A 278 0.00 -15.85 11.53
C ARG A 278 0.27 -15.84 13.04
N THR A 279 -0.48 -16.60 13.78
CA THR A 279 -0.25 -16.87 15.19
C THR A 279 0.92 -17.85 15.33
N TRP A 280 2.03 -17.39 15.90
CA TRP A 280 3.22 -18.19 16.16
C TRP A 280 3.14 -18.79 17.54
N THR A 281 3.48 -20.06 17.69
CA THR A 281 3.51 -20.77 18.98
C THR A 281 4.84 -20.60 19.73
N SER A 282 5.90 -20.13 19.06
CA SER A 282 7.18 -19.82 19.68
C SER A 282 8.00 -18.82 18.86
N ASN A 283 8.95 -18.18 19.53
CA ASN A 283 9.89 -17.26 18.87
C ASN A 283 10.76 -17.99 17.83
N ARG A 284 11.21 -19.21 18.16
CA ARG A 284 12.01 -20.06 17.26
C ARG A 284 11.28 -20.38 15.95
N GLN A 285 9.96 -20.63 16.03
CA GLN A 285 9.14 -20.87 14.83
C GLN A 285 9.10 -19.65 13.91
N ARG A 286 8.91 -18.46 14.49
CA ARG A 286 8.93 -17.20 13.74
C ARG A 286 10.29 -16.97 13.07
N THR A 287 11.38 -17.06 13.85
CA THR A 287 12.73 -16.79 13.34
C THR A 287 13.12 -17.73 12.21
N ARG A 288 12.84 -19.03 12.35
CA ARG A 288 13.13 -20.02 11.29
C ARG A 288 12.40 -19.74 9.98
N ALA A 289 11.26 -19.09 10.02
CA ALA A 289 10.48 -18.77 8.83
C ALA A 289 11.00 -17.53 8.07
N LEU A 290 12.00 -16.80 8.61
CA LEU A 290 12.52 -15.58 7.98
C LEU A 290 13.16 -15.88 6.63
N ASP A 291 14.05 -16.87 6.54
CA ASP A 291 14.80 -17.16 5.31
C ASP A 291 13.91 -17.56 4.14
N SER A 292 12.92 -18.42 4.40
CA SER A 292 11.96 -18.84 3.37
C SER A 292 11.10 -17.69 2.89
N TRP A 293 10.67 -16.81 3.82
CA TRP A 293 9.92 -15.61 3.50
C TRP A 293 10.77 -14.61 2.71
N LEU A 294 12.01 -14.37 3.12
CA LEU A 294 12.93 -13.43 2.46
C LEU A 294 13.26 -13.89 1.03
N ARG A 295 13.47 -15.19 0.84
CA ARG A 295 13.64 -15.80 -0.47
C ARG A 295 12.43 -15.54 -1.36
N ARG A 296 11.21 -15.80 -0.86
CA ARG A 296 9.97 -15.49 -1.59
C ARG A 296 9.82 -13.99 -1.88
N TYR A 297 10.17 -13.13 -0.91
CA TYR A 297 10.15 -11.67 -1.08
C TYR A 297 11.03 -11.26 -2.27
N ASN A 298 12.25 -11.73 -2.32
CA ASN A 298 13.22 -11.37 -3.36
C ASN A 298 12.89 -11.94 -4.74
N THR A 299 12.34 -13.18 -4.81
CA THR A 299 12.23 -13.91 -6.09
C THR A 299 10.83 -14.04 -6.66
N ARG A 300 9.78 -13.90 -5.85
CA ARG A 300 8.39 -14.17 -6.28
C ARG A 300 7.39 -13.07 -5.95
N ARG A 301 7.70 -12.24 -4.96
CA ARG A 301 6.76 -11.21 -4.51
C ARG A 301 6.71 -10.05 -5.49
N GLY A 302 5.56 -9.82 -6.12
CA GLY A 302 5.34 -8.65 -6.97
C GLY A 302 5.37 -7.32 -6.19
N HIS A 303 6.14 -6.36 -6.69
CA HIS A 303 6.28 -5.02 -6.13
C HIS A 303 5.57 -3.97 -6.98
N SER A 304 4.70 -3.17 -6.39
CA SER A 304 4.02 -2.06 -7.10
C SER A 304 5.00 -1.04 -7.68
N ALA A 305 6.11 -0.76 -6.97
CA ALA A 305 7.14 0.15 -7.46
C ALA A 305 7.98 -0.43 -8.61
N LEU A 306 7.88 -1.72 -8.89
CA LEU A 306 8.61 -2.45 -9.92
C LEU A 306 7.67 -2.95 -11.04
N GLY A 307 6.52 -2.32 -11.22
CA GLY A 307 5.54 -2.77 -12.22
C GLY A 307 4.97 -4.16 -11.96
N GLY A 308 4.92 -4.59 -10.71
CA GLY A 308 4.43 -5.93 -10.32
C GLY A 308 5.50 -7.02 -10.36
N GLN A 309 6.70 -6.73 -10.80
CA GLN A 309 7.81 -7.69 -10.85
C GLN A 309 8.47 -7.90 -9.49
N PRO A 310 9.09 -9.06 -9.23
CA PRO A 310 9.86 -9.31 -8.02
C PRO A 310 11.17 -8.50 -7.99
N PRO A 311 11.75 -8.24 -6.81
CA PRO A 311 13.01 -7.50 -6.66
C PRO A 311 14.16 -8.00 -7.54
N ILE A 312 14.33 -9.31 -7.65
CA ILE A 312 15.41 -9.93 -8.41
C ILE A 312 15.38 -9.56 -9.90
N SER A 313 14.24 -9.23 -10.47
CA SER A 313 14.09 -8.86 -11.88
C SER A 313 14.90 -7.61 -12.27
N ARG A 314 15.32 -6.81 -11.31
CA ARG A 314 16.12 -5.58 -11.54
C ARG A 314 17.62 -5.75 -11.31
N LEU A 315 18.08 -6.96 -11.03
CA LEU A 315 19.51 -7.28 -10.95
C LEU A 315 20.08 -7.71 -12.30
N ALA A 316 19.25 -8.24 -13.18
CA ALA A 316 19.61 -8.76 -14.51
C ALA A 316 19.60 -7.67 -15.61
N ALA A 317 19.71 -6.39 -15.27
CA ALA A 317 19.72 -5.29 -16.23
C ALA A 317 21.12 -4.67 -16.36
#